data_b2db131fa8be321635b569a98559f152
#
_entry.id   b2db131fa8be321635b569a98559f152
#
_cell.length_a   1.000
_cell.length_b   1.000
_cell.length_c   1.000
_cell.angle_alpha   90.00
_cell.angle_beta   90.00
_cell.angle_gamma   90.00
#
_symmetry.space_group_name_H-M   'P 1'
#
loop_
_entity.id
_entity.type
_entity.pdbx_description
1 polymer ?
#
loop_
_entity_poly.entity_id
_entity_poly.type
_entity_poly.pdbx_seq_one_letter_code
_entity_poly.pdbx_strand_id
1 'polypeptide(L)'
;MSRIRNKLQRSGGSGTEPKAEDVTRAEPWSLRPKKLGLRTILRIGGGSLIAAFFIGTGDIAIASAMGAKFGFSLWWTYFVLGIAAWALIDMATRYYLRFGQTPMAIFKDVHPLFSVYMFVTVIVCALFGSYSQWNACAMVITGFFPRVPLEVAGGVAALTAMLFVFQGIFKRLEKLFVAILIALLVCFFTAAVLARADWGAACAGLIPRAPAEPGWRGLFSSNAGSMINAWLILIYPYTLIEKKWFSHKLQEKVNILHRARFDYGWGVLAAGIVALPIMATAATILRPFNIVPKSPADFSVLLEPVAGSWASSLFLIGLFAAAWTSGVAWWLGGAYALLDIFNLPVRMNTKPMRWIVLLFFVPSVPLLMIRIDPMYQIRVFAAFLAIVFPVIGIVLLWRVTRKDMGYFRWSFKRPGTVVLALADIFAIALSIYVGWGLIKRVSGIG
;
A
#
# COMPACT_ATOMS: atom_id res chain seq x y z
N MET A 1 -2.48 -37.30 -3.36
CA MET A 1 -2.81 -36.04 -2.62
C MET A 1 -3.53 -36.25 -1.29
N SER A 2 -4.14 -37.41 -1.01
CA SER A 2 -4.83 -37.71 0.27
C SER A 2 -3.91 -37.99 1.47
N ARG A 3 -2.68 -38.44 1.27
CA ARG A 3 -1.75 -38.82 2.35
C ARG A 3 -1.07 -37.66 3.11
N ILE A 4 -0.99 -36.48 2.52
CA ILE A 4 -0.38 -35.29 3.15
C ILE A 4 -1.39 -34.59 4.06
N ARG A 5 -2.68 -34.65 3.74
CA ARG A 5 -3.76 -34.11 4.55
C ARG A 5 -3.88 -34.78 5.93
N ASN A 6 -3.60 -36.09 5.99
CA ASN A 6 -3.71 -36.87 7.24
C ASN A 6 -2.50 -36.74 8.18
N LYS A 7 -1.36 -36.23 7.73
CA LYS A 7 -0.19 -36.07 8.60
C LYS A 7 -0.17 -34.76 9.40
N LEU A 8 -0.88 -33.73 8.94
CA LEU A 8 -1.05 -32.46 9.66
C LEU A 8 -2.17 -32.51 10.72
N GLN A 9 -3.07 -33.49 10.64
CA GLN A 9 -4.15 -33.68 11.63
C GLN A 9 -3.72 -34.48 12.89
N ARG A 10 -2.56 -35.16 12.89
CA ARG A 10 -2.16 -36.04 14.01
C ARG A 10 -1.20 -35.45 15.04
N SER A 11 -0.87 -34.14 14.97
CA SER A 11 0.02 -33.49 15.95
C SER A 11 -0.68 -32.41 16.82
N GLY A 12 -1.97 -32.49 17.03
CA GLY A 12 -2.72 -31.59 17.90
C GLY A 12 -3.49 -32.39 18.96
N GLY A 13 -3.19 -32.09 20.24
CA GLY A 13 -3.76 -32.78 21.39
C GLY A 13 -5.29 -32.76 21.44
N SER A 14 -5.83 -33.69 22.20
CA SER A 14 -7.23 -33.99 22.46
C SER A 14 -8.04 -32.84 23.10
N GLY A 15 -8.35 -31.85 22.31
CA GLY A 15 -9.39 -30.87 22.59
C GLY A 15 -10.50 -31.09 21.55
N THR A 16 -11.70 -31.39 21.98
CA THR A 16 -12.89 -31.54 21.12
C THR A 16 -12.99 -30.37 20.17
N GLU A 17 -12.80 -30.61 18.86
CA GLU A 17 -13.04 -29.60 17.83
C GLU A 17 -14.48 -29.09 17.97
N PRO A 18 -14.71 -27.78 18.13
CA PRO A 18 -16.05 -27.25 18.07
C PRO A 18 -16.59 -27.53 16.67
N LYS A 19 -17.70 -28.27 16.60
CA LYS A 19 -18.37 -28.62 15.34
C LYS A 19 -18.57 -27.34 14.52
N ALA A 20 -18.38 -27.41 13.21
CA ALA A 20 -18.55 -26.30 12.28
C ALA A 20 -19.93 -25.57 12.42
N GLU A 21 -20.91 -26.21 13.02
CA GLU A 21 -22.23 -25.68 13.34
C GLU A 21 -22.24 -24.59 14.40
N ASP A 22 -21.32 -24.58 15.40
CA ASP A 22 -21.30 -23.55 16.45
C ASP A 22 -20.84 -22.16 15.93
N VAL A 23 -20.10 -22.12 14.83
CA VAL A 23 -19.63 -20.85 14.23
C VAL A 23 -20.73 -20.16 13.41
N THR A 24 -21.74 -20.91 12.97
CA THR A 24 -22.87 -20.39 12.17
C THR A 24 -24.02 -19.85 13.01
N ARG A 25 -24.12 -20.25 14.28
CA ARG A 25 -25.25 -19.93 15.20
C ARG A 25 -24.99 -18.75 16.14
N ALA A 26 -23.76 -18.29 16.32
CA ALA A 26 -23.50 -17.13 17.19
C ALA A 26 -24.15 -15.88 16.57
N GLU A 27 -25.11 -15.32 17.28
CA GLU A 27 -25.78 -14.08 16.86
C GLU A 27 -24.76 -12.93 16.79
N PRO A 28 -24.70 -12.18 15.67
CA PRO A 28 -23.64 -11.20 15.42
C PRO A 28 -23.48 -10.10 16.47
N TRP A 29 -24.50 -9.83 17.26
CA TRP A 29 -24.52 -8.77 18.29
C TRP A 29 -24.08 -9.23 19.69
N SER A 30 -23.95 -10.52 19.93
CA SER A 30 -23.53 -11.05 21.24
C SER A 30 -22.03 -10.94 21.47
N LEU A 31 -21.22 -10.82 20.41
CA LEU A 31 -19.77 -10.78 20.48
C LEU A 31 -19.25 -9.33 20.43
N ARG A 32 -18.81 -8.82 21.58
CA ARG A 32 -18.20 -7.51 21.66
C ARG A 32 -16.66 -7.63 21.64
N PRO A 33 -15.95 -6.85 20.79
CA PRO A 33 -14.50 -6.82 20.84
C PRO A 33 -14.02 -6.24 22.17
N LYS A 34 -12.91 -6.75 22.68
CA LYS A 34 -12.24 -6.16 23.84
C LYS A 34 -11.76 -4.75 23.51
N LYS A 35 -11.93 -3.81 24.45
CA LYS A 35 -11.38 -2.45 24.29
C LYS A 35 -9.87 -2.51 24.13
N LEU A 36 -9.34 -1.75 23.21
CA LEU A 36 -7.89 -1.64 23.00
C LEU A 36 -7.30 -0.73 24.08
N GLY A 37 -6.47 -1.28 24.94
CA GLY A 37 -5.69 -0.49 25.90
C GLY A 37 -4.56 0.26 25.19
N LEU A 38 -4.14 1.41 25.76
CA LEU A 38 -3.06 2.25 25.21
C LEU A 38 -1.78 1.46 24.89
N ARG A 39 -1.38 0.54 25.77
CA ARG A 39 -0.22 -0.35 25.54
C ARG A 39 -0.39 -1.25 24.31
N THR A 40 -1.62 -1.67 24.00
CA THR A 40 -1.90 -2.47 22.80
C THR A 40 -1.80 -1.59 21.57
N ILE A 41 -2.35 -0.38 21.61
CA ILE A 41 -2.27 0.62 20.54
C ILE A 41 -0.82 0.94 20.20
N LEU A 42 0.02 1.19 21.19
CA LEU A 42 1.45 1.49 21.00
C LEU A 42 2.29 0.30 20.51
N ARG A 43 1.79 -0.93 20.65
CA ARG A 43 2.42 -2.16 20.15
C ARG A 43 1.93 -2.61 18.77
N ILE A 44 0.93 -1.95 18.23
CA ILE A 44 0.38 -2.23 16.92
C ILE A 44 1.31 -1.57 15.89
N GLY A 45 2.08 -2.34 15.16
CA GLY A 45 3.09 -1.85 14.23
C GLY A 45 2.90 -2.28 12.78
N GLY A 46 1.94 -3.18 12.47
CA GLY A 46 1.74 -3.69 11.10
C GLY A 46 1.15 -2.67 10.14
N GLY A 47 0.45 -1.65 10.66
CA GLY A 47 0.05 -0.48 9.89
C GLY A 47 1.22 0.27 9.29
N SER A 48 2.43 0.11 9.85
CA SER A 48 3.66 0.66 9.28
C SER A 48 4.04 0.06 7.94
N LEU A 49 3.80 -1.25 7.73
CA LEU A 49 4.02 -1.87 6.43
C LEU A 49 3.00 -1.33 5.40
N ILE A 50 1.75 -1.18 5.80
CA ILE A 50 0.71 -0.55 4.98
C ILE A 50 1.07 0.90 4.68
N ALA A 51 1.49 1.69 5.68
CA ALA A 51 1.95 3.06 5.46
C ALA A 51 3.16 3.14 4.53
N ALA A 52 4.12 2.20 4.63
CA ALA A 52 5.28 2.15 3.74
C ALA A 52 4.91 1.87 2.27
N PHE A 53 3.81 1.16 2.03
CA PHE A 53 3.26 1.01 0.69
C PHE A 53 2.61 2.27 0.17
N PHE A 54 1.81 2.94 1.00
CA PHE A 54 1.11 4.17 0.61
C PHE A 54 2.05 5.38 0.49
N ILE A 55 3.19 5.39 1.18
CA ILE A 55 4.11 6.52 1.19
C ILE A 55 5.34 6.15 0.36
N GLY A 56 5.12 5.99 -0.92
CA GLY A 56 6.19 5.78 -1.91
C GLY A 56 6.50 7.04 -2.71
N THR A 57 7.44 6.91 -3.61
CA THR A 57 7.83 8.03 -4.50
C THR A 57 6.69 8.50 -5.39
N GLY A 58 5.79 7.58 -5.79
CA GLY A 58 4.58 7.91 -6.55
C GLY A 58 3.67 8.86 -5.79
N ASP A 59 3.44 8.60 -4.51
CA ASP A 59 2.59 9.43 -3.65
C ASP A 59 3.21 10.80 -3.43
N ILE A 60 4.53 10.88 -3.20
CA ILE A 60 5.26 12.13 -3.07
C ILE A 60 5.15 12.95 -4.35
N ALA A 61 5.34 12.32 -5.52
CA ALA A 61 5.22 12.98 -6.82
C ALA A 61 3.79 13.48 -7.09
N ILE A 62 2.78 12.67 -6.78
CA ILE A 62 1.36 13.02 -6.95
C ILE A 62 0.98 14.16 -6.00
N ALA A 63 1.32 14.06 -4.71
CA ALA A 63 1.06 15.09 -3.72
C ALA A 63 1.73 16.42 -4.10
N SER A 64 2.99 16.37 -4.55
CA SER A 64 3.73 17.54 -5.03
C SER A 64 3.04 18.18 -6.24
N ALA A 65 2.65 17.38 -7.24
CA ALA A 65 1.97 17.88 -8.43
C ALA A 65 0.57 18.44 -8.11
N MET A 66 -0.16 17.82 -7.18
CA MET A 66 -1.44 18.34 -6.70
C MET A 66 -1.27 19.70 -6.02
N GLY A 67 -0.30 19.81 -5.10
CA GLY A 67 0.02 21.05 -4.41
C GLY A 67 0.42 22.15 -5.36
N ALA A 68 1.33 21.86 -6.29
CA ALA A 68 1.83 22.80 -7.28
C ALA A 68 0.74 23.35 -8.23
N LYS A 69 -0.20 22.51 -8.65
CA LYS A 69 -1.27 22.90 -9.58
C LYS A 69 -2.52 23.42 -8.90
N PHE A 70 -2.98 22.72 -7.86
CA PHE A 70 -4.32 22.91 -7.29
C PHE A 70 -4.30 23.32 -5.82
N GLY A 71 -3.11 23.57 -5.25
CA GLY A 71 -2.97 23.85 -3.82
C GLY A 71 -3.52 22.71 -2.99
N PHE A 72 -4.43 22.99 -2.05
CA PHE A 72 -5.03 21.98 -1.18
C PHE A 72 -6.34 21.39 -1.71
N SER A 73 -6.82 21.85 -2.88
CA SER A 73 -8.18 21.52 -3.36
C SER A 73 -8.44 20.02 -3.58
N LEU A 74 -7.39 19.21 -3.69
CA LEU A 74 -7.49 17.76 -3.87
C LEU A 74 -7.05 16.95 -2.63
N TRP A 75 -6.75 17.58 -1.50
CA TRP A 75 -6.32 16.83 -0.32
C TRP A 75 -7.40 15.88 0.23
N TRP A 76 -8.67 16.27 0.17
CA TRP A 76 -9.80 15.42 0.56
C TRP A 76 -9.80 14.04 -0.14
N THR A 77 -9.17 13.95 -1.31
CA THR A 77 -9.13 12.70 -2.10
C THR A 77 -8.39 11.58 -1.36
N TYR A 78 -7.37 11.90 -0.58
CA TYR A 78 -6.63 10.92 0.24
C TYR A 78 -7.55 10.24 1.26
N PHE A 79 -8.48 10.96 1.86
CA PHE A 79 -9.41 10.41 2.84
C PHE A 79 -10.50 9.56 2.19
N VAL A 80 -11.09 10.03 1.11
CA VAL A 80 -12.13 9.29 0.38
C VAL A 80 -11.56 7.98 -0.20
N LEU A 81 -10.42 8.06 -0.87
CA LEU A 81 -9.75 6.89 -1.42
C LEU A 81 -9.20 5.99 -0.30
N GLY A 82 -8.79 6.57 0.82
CA GLY A 82 -8.40 5.84 2.02
C GLY A 82 -9.52 4.98 2.60
N ILE A 83 -10.77 5.46 2.60
CA ILE A 83 -11.93 4.66 3.02
C ILE A 83 -12.10 3.43 2.10
N ALA A 84 -11.95 3.60 0.79
CA ALA A 84 -11.98 2.50 -0.16
C ALA A 84 -10.86 1.49 0.08
N ALA A 85 -9.62 1.96 0.23
CA ALA A 85 -8.48 1.10 0.55
C ALA A 85 -8.69 0.34 1.87
N TRP A 86 -9.21 1.03 2.90
CA TRP A 86 -9.56 0.40 4.18
C TRP A 86 -10.61 -0.71 4.01
N ALA A 87 -11.65 -0.45 3.20
CA ALA A 87 -12.71 -1.43 2.92
C ALA A 87 -12.16 -2.72 2.30
N LEU A 88 -11.25 -2.58 1.34
CA LEU A 88 -10.62 -3.68 0.64
C LEU A 88 -9.72 -4.52 1.57
N ILE A 89 -8.91 -3.87 2.40
CA ILE A 89 -8.08 -4.56 3.40
C ILE A 89 -8.97 -5.31 4.40
N ASP A 90 -10.09 -4.71 4.82
CA ASP A 90 -11.08 -5.35 5.72
C ASP A 90 -11.66 -6.62 5.09
N MET A 91 -12.00 -6.60 3.80
CA MET A 91 -12.52 -7.77 3.08
C MET A 91 -11.52 -8.93 3.05
N ALA A 92 -10.28 -8.67 2.67
CA ALA A 92 -9.22 -9.69 2.63
C ALA A 92 -8.90 -10.23 4.04
N THR A 93 -8.88 -9.35 5.05
CA THR A 93 -8.65 -9.72 6.46
C THR A 93 -9.75 -10.63 7.00
N ARG A 94 -11.02 -10.32 6.70
CA ARG A 94 -12.16 -11.15 7.10
C ARG A 94 -12.12 -12.54 6.50
N TYR A 95 -11.74 -12.63 5.22
CA TYR A 95 -11.56 -13.92 4.56
C TYR A 95 -10.50 -14.77 5.28
N TYR A 96 -9.33 -14.19 5.55
CA TYR A 96 -8.27 -14.86 6.28
C TYR A 96 -8.73 -15.33 7.67
N LEU A 97 -9.38 -14.47 8.44
CA LEU A 97 -9.87 -14.83 9.78
C LEU A 97 -10.98 -15.89 9.75
N ARG A 98 -11.81 -15.92 8.70
CA ARG A 98 -12.86 -16.93 8.55
C ARG A 98 -12.28 -18.31 8.26
N PHE A 99 -11.46 -18.41 7.24
CA PHE A 99 -11.03 -19.68 6.67
C PHE A 99 -9.60 -20.09 7.08
N GLY A 100 -8.80 -19.19 7.62
CA GLY A 100 -7.38 -19.42 7.84
C GLY A 100 -6.57 -19.52 6.56
N GLN A 101 -7.20 -19.22 5.42
CA GLN A 101 -6.60 -19.29 4.10
C GLN A 101 -6.02 -17.95 3.70
N THR A 102 -5.00 -18.00 2.90
CA THR A 102 -4.28 -16.85 2.37
C THR A 102 -5.08 -16.12 1.29
N PRO A 103 -4.77 -14.85 1.01
CA PRO A 103 -5.50 -14.07 0.00
C PRO A 103 -5.51 -14.69 -1.39
N MET A 104 -4.43 -15.35 -1.82
CA MET A 104 -4.38 -15.96 -3.15
C MET A 104 -5.35 -17.15 -3.29
N ALA A 105 -5.71 -17.80 -2.19
CA ALA A 105 -6.72 -18.86 -2.20
C ALA A 105 -8.08 -18.35 -2.68
N ILE A 106 -8.42 -17.07 -2.41
CA ILE A 106 -9.69 -16.47 -2.88
C ILE A 106 -9.82 -16.59 -4.41
N PHE A 107 -8.73 -16.28 -5.11
CA PHE A 107 -8.71 -16.28 -6.57
C PHE A 107 -8.70 -17.70 -7.13
N LYS A 108 -8.00 -18.63 -6.48
CA LYS A 108 -8.03 -20.06 -6.81
C LYS A 108 -9.43 -20.67 -6.71
N ASP A 109 -10.15 -20.30 -5.65
CA ASP A 109 -11.51 -20.83 -5.37
C ASP A 109 -12.53 -20.35 -6.41
N VAL A 110 -12.28 -19.23 -7.08
CA VAL A 110 -13.18 -18.71 -8.13
C VAL A 110 -12.94 -19.43 -9.46
N HIS A 111 -11.72 -19.40 -9.97
CA HIS A 111 -11.33 -20.08 -11.21
C HIS A 111 -9.80 -20.13 -11.37
N PRO A 112 -9.22 -21.20 -11.90
CA PRO A 112 -7.76 -21.33 -12.10
C PRO A 112 -7.12 -20.20 -12.90
N LEU A 113 -7.82 -19.63 -13.89
CA LEU A 113 -7.34 -18.49 -14.68
C LEU A 113 -7.05 -17.26 -13.82
N PHE A 114 -7.77 -17.06 -12.72
CA PHE A 114 -7.47 -15.97 -11.79
C PHE A 114 -6.15 -16.17 -11.06
N SER A 115 -5.70 -17.40 -10.86
CA SER A 115 -4.36 -17.66 -10.32
C SER A 115 -3.27 -17.23 -11.29
N VAL A 116 -3.45 -17.47 -12.59
CA VAL A 116 -2.53 -17.01 -13.65
C VAL A 116 -2.54 -15.48 -13.73
N TYR A 117 -3.73 -14.89 -13.72
CA TYR A 117 -3.89 -13.44 -13.69
C TYR A 117 -3.17 -12.81 -12.49
N MET A 118 -3.34 -13.38 -11.31
CA MET A 118 -2.67 -12.91 -10.10
C MET A 118 -1.16 -13.11 -10.17
N PHE A 119 -0.69 -14.24 -10.73
CA PHE A 119 0.74 -14.49 -10.92
C PHE A 119 1.39 -13.41 -11.80
N VAL A 120 0.81 -13.11 -12.96
CA VAL A 120 1.30 -12.05 -13.86
C VAL A 120 1.27 -10.69 -13.16
N THR A 121 0.15 -10.36 -12.50
CA THR A 121 -0.01 -9.12 -11.74
C THR A 121 1.08 -8.97 -10.67
N VAL A 122 1.35 -10.03 -9.92
CA VAL A 122 2.37 -10.07 -8.86
C VAL A 122 3.75 -9.77 -9.41
N ILE A 123 4.15 -10.42 -10.50
CA ILE A 123 5.47 -10.22 -11.12
C ILE A 123 5.60 -8.78 -11.61
N VAL A 124 4.62 -8.29 -12.36
CA VAL A 124 4.64 -6.92 -12.88
C VAL A 124 4.70 -5.90 -11.73
N CYS A 125 3.86 -6.06 -10.71
CA CYS A 125 3.86 -5.17 -9.56
C CYS A 125 5.17 -5.20 -8.78
N ALA A 126 5.73 -6.39 -8.52
CA ALA A 126 6.97 -6.52 -7.76
C ALA A 126 8.18 -5.91 -8.52
N LEU A 127 8.26 -6.09 -9.82
CA LEU A 127 9.37 -5.57 -10.63
C LEU A 127 9.21 -4.08 -10.94
N PHE A 128 8.10 -3.65 -11.52
CA PHE A 128 7.93 -2.25 -11.92
C PHE A 128 7.62 -1.33 -10.73
N GLY A 129 6.89 -1.81 -9.72
CA GLY A 129 6.67 -1.07 -8.49
C GLY A 129 7.95 -0.81 -7.72
N SER A 130 8.83 -1.82 -7.60
CA SER A 130 10.12 -1.64 -6.93
C SER A 130 11.12 -0.85 -7.78
N TYR A 131 11.10 -1.00 -9.12
CA TYR A 131 11.97 -0.23 -10.01
C TYR A 131 11.85 1.27 -9.79
N SER A 132 10.62 1.81 -9.67
CA SER A 132 10.42 3.24 -9.42
C SER A 132 11.05 3.68 -8.12
N GLN A 133 11.03 2.82 -7.12
CA GLN A 133 11.58 3.10 -5.79
C GLN A 133 13.12 3.08 -5.82
N TRP A 134 13.73 2.09 -6.49
CA TRP A 134 15.19 2.04 -6.62
C TRP A 134 15.74 3.16 -7.48
N ASN A 135 15.01 3.56 -8.53
CA ASN A 135 15.35 4.72 -9.34
C ASN A 135 15.34 6.02 -8.51
N ALA A 136 14.33 6.21 -7.67
CA ALA A 136 14.29 7.36 -6.78
C ALA A 136 15.39 7.33 -5.71
N CYS A 137 15.70 6.17 -5.12
CA CYS A 137 16.86 6.02 -4.24
C CYS A 137 18.15 6.42 -4.97
N ALA A 138 18.31 5.97 -6.23
CA ALA A 138 19.46 6.30 -7.07
C ALA A 138 19.57 7.80 -7.29
N MET A 139 18.46 8.47 -7.65
CA MET A 139 18.42 9.92 -7.86
C MET A 139 18.82 10.68 -6.60
N VAL A 140 18.41 10.24 -5.41
CA VAL A 140 18.84 10.88 -4.16
C VAL A 140 20.31 10.66 -3.90
N ILE A 141 20.81 9.43 -4.04
CA ILE A 141 22.24 9.12 -3.84
C ILE A 141 23.11 9.93 -4.81
N THR A 142 22.74 9.99 -6.10
CA THR A 142 23.49 10.76 -7.09
C THR A 142 23.38 12.28 -6.86
N GLY A 143 22.29 12.75 -6.24
CA GLY A 143 22.17 14.15 -5.80
C GLY A 143 23.22 14.53 -4.74
N PHE A 144 23.51 13.63 -3.79
CA PHE A 144 24.57 13.84 -2.80
C PHE A 144 25.97 13.47 -3.31
N PHE A 145 26.05 12.49 -4.20
CA PHE A 145 27.29 11.95 -4.75
C PHE A 145 27.26 11.93 -6.29
N PRO A 146 27.44 13.05 -6.97
CA PRO A 146 27.28 13.16 -8.44
C PRO A 146 28.20 12.27 -9.27
N ARG A 147 29.31 11.78 -8.67
CA ARG A 147 30.28 10.90 -9.34
C ARG A 147 29.81 9.43 -9.39
N VAL A 148 28.81 9.06 -8.59
CA VAL A 148 28.29 7.69 -8.55
C VAL A 148 27.31 7.49 -9.71
N PRO A 149 27.49 6.49 -10.60
CA PRO A 149 26.52 6.20 -11.65
C PRO A 149 25.16 5.81 -11.05
N LEU A 150 24.09 6.24 -11.70
CA LEU A 150 22.70 6.04 -11.22
C LEU A 150 22.40 4.55 -10.98
N GLU A 151 22.86 3.70 -11.89
CA GLU A 151 22.66 2.24 -11.82
C GLU A 151 23.34 1.62 -10.59
N VAL A 152 24.54 2.12 -10.26
CA VAL A 152 25.30 1.66 -9.08
C VAL A 152 24.58 2.14 -7.82
N ALA A 153 24.15 3.40 -7.78
CA ALA A 153 23.44 3.97 -6.63
C ALA A 153 22.14 3.19 -6.33
N GLY A 154 21.34 2.94 -7.36
CA GLY A 154 20.09 2.17 -7.23
C GLY A 154 20.34 0.69 -6.89
N GLY A 155 21.38 0.10 -7.49
CA GLY A 155 21.81 -1.26 -7.18
C GLY A 155 22.24 -1.43 -5.72
N VAL A 156 22.97 -0.48 -5.17
CA VAL A 156 23.37 -0.46 -3.74
C VAL A 156 22.15 -0.34 -2.85
N ALA A 157 21.20 0.56 -3.17
CA ALA A 157 19.96 0.70 -2.41
C ALA A 157 19.14 -0.62 -2.42
N ALA A 158 19.00 -1.25 -3.58
CA ALA A 158 18.33 -2.52 -3.74
C ALA A 158 19.06 -3.66 -2.99
N LEU A 159 20.40 -3.69 -3.04
CA LEU A 159 21.21 -4.68 -2.32
C LEU A 159 21.03 -4.56 -0.81
N THR A 160 21.08 -3.34 -0.25
CA THR A 160 20.85 -3.14 1.19
C THR A 160 19.45 -3.62 1.60
N ALA A 161 18.44 -3.38 0.78
CA ALA A 161 17.08 -3.87 1.00
C ALA A 161 17.00 -5.41 0.98
N MET A 162 17.63 -6.06 -0.01
CA MET A 162 17.71 -7.52 -0.10
C MET A 162 18.39 -8.12 1.14
N LEU A 163 19.53 -7.58 1.53
CA LEU A 163 20.28 -8.06 2.71
C LEU A 163 19.47 -7.89 3.99
N PHE A 164 18.69 -6.81 4.09
CA PHE A 164 17.79 -6.60 5.23
C PHE A 164 16.66 -7.64 5.27
N VAL A 165 16.03 -7.93 4.15
CA VAL A 165 15.00 -8.96 4.03
C VAL A 165 15.56 -10.35 4.33
N PHE A 166 16.81 -10.64 3.92
CA PHE A 166 17.47 -11.92 4.16
C PHE A 166 17.72 -12.23 5.64
N GLN A 167 17.74 -11.21 6.51
CA GLN A 167 17.78 -11.45 7.97
C GLN A 167 16.55 -12.22 8.46
N GLY A 168 15.42 -12.16 7.73
CA GLY A 168 14.22 -12.94 8.02
C GLY A 168 13.51 -12.56 9.32
N ILE A 169 13.76 -11.37 9.88
CA ILE A 169 13.23 -10.93 11.17
C ILE A 169 12.17 -9.86 10.96
N PHE A 170 10.92 -10.29 10.72
CA PHE A 170 9.80 -9.40 10.45
C PHE A 170 9.64 -8.28 11.50
N LYS A 171 9.82 -8.55 12.79
CA LYS A 171 9.73 -7.54 13.84
C LYS A 171 10.76 -6.41 13.73
N ARG A 172 11.97 -6.71 13.21
CA ARG A 172 12.99 -5.68 12.97
C ARG A 172 12.58 -4.77 11.82
N LEU A 173 12.07 -5.37 10.74
CA LEU A 173 11.55 -4.64 9.60
C LEU A 173 10.40 -3.72 10.01
N GLU A 174 9.43 -4.23 10.75
CA GLU A 174 8.29 -3.46 11.25
C GLU A 174 8.74 -2.26 12.10
N LYS A 175 9.68 -2.44 13.03
CA LYS A 175 10.23 -1.35 13.84
C LYS A 175 10.97 -0.31 13.00
N LEU A 176 11.74 -0.75 12.02
CA LEU A 176 12.44 0.15 11.10
C LEU A 176 11.44 0.99 10.30
N PHE A 177 10.37 0.38 9.78
CA PHE A 177 9.33 1.10 9.03
C PHE A 177 8.60 2.13 9.89
N VAL A 178 8.29 1.83 11.15
CA VAL A 178 7.72 2.81 12.11
C VAL A 178 8.69 3.98 12.33
N ALA A 179 9.95 3.69 12.56
CA ALA A 179 10.95 4.74 12.80
C ALA A 179 11.12 5.64 11.56
N ILE A 180 11.17 5.05 10.37
CA ILE A 180 11.25 5.78 9.10
C ILE A 180 9.98 6.62 8.88
N LEU A 181 8.79 6.09 9.13
CA LEU A 181 7.54 6.83 9.00
C LEU A 181 7.52 8.08 9.89
N ILE A 182 7.98 7.96 11.15
CA ILE A 182 8.08 9.09 12.05
C ILE A 182 9.10 10.12 11.52
N ALA A 183 10.25 9.66 11.05
CA ALA A 183 11.27 10.53 10.44
C ALA A 183 10.72 11.27 9.21
N LEU A 184 9.99 10.58 8.33
CA LEU A 184 9.32 11.16 7.17
C LEU A 184 8.34 12.28 7.57
N LEU A 185 7.48 11.99 8.55
CA LEU A 185 6.55 12.99 9.07
C LEU A 185 7.28 14.24 9.56
N VAL A 186 8.32 14.04 10.37
CA VAL A 186 9.14 15.16 10.90
C VAL A 186 9.77 15.94 9.74
N CYS A 187 10.41 15.26 8.78
CA CYS A 187 11.07 15.90 7.63
C CYS A 187 10.11 16.75 6.82
N PHE A 188 8.97 16.19 6.41
CA PHE A 188 8.04 16.90 5.54
C PHE A 188 7.26 18.00 6.27
N PHE A 189 6.88 17.80 7.53
CA PHE A 189 6.27 18.87 8.34
C PHE A 189 7.23 20.02 8.59
N THR A 190 8.51 19.73 8.88
CA THR A 190 9.53 20.76 9.03
C THR A 190 9.69 21.57 7.74
N ALA A 191 9.74 20.91 6.58
CA ALA A 191 9.79 21.58 5.28
C ALA A 191 8.57 22.49 5.06
N ALA A 192 7.35 22.01 5.38
CA ALA A 192 6.13 22.81 5.22
C ALA A 192 6.08 24.03 6.17
N VAL A 193 6.55 23.88 7.41
CA VAL A 193 6.63 24.98 8.39
C VAL A 193 7.63 26.03 7.90
N LEU A 194 8.80 25.63 7.43
CA LEU A 194 9.82 26.52 6.89
C LEU A 194 9.33 27.26 5.63
N ALA A 195 8.57 26.58 4.79
CA ALA A 195 7.91 27.15 3.63
C ALA A 195 6.78 28.13 4.00
N ARG A 196 6.44 28.28 5.30
CA ARG A 196 5.33 29.11 5.79
C ARG A 196 3.99 28.76 5.14
N ALA A 197 3.68 27.46 5.09
CA ALA A 197 2.46 26.98 4.47
C ALA A 197 1.19 27.55 5.15
N ASP A 198 0.17 27.83 4.34
CA ASP A 198 -1.14 28.28 4.81
C ASP A 198 -1.96 27.09 5.34
N TRP A 199 -1.90 26.86 6.64
CA TRP A 199 -2.63 25.78 7.31
C TRP A 199 -4.15 25.99 7.34
N GLY A 200 -4.63 27.24 7.23
CA GLY A 200 -6.05 27.54 7.08
C GLY A 200 -6.59 27.03 5.76
N ALA A 201 -5.89 27.34 4.66
CA ALA A 201 -6.21 26.82 3.34
C ALA A 201 -6.10 25.28 3.28
N ALA A 202 -5.14 24.69 4.02
CA ALA A 202 -5.02 23.24 4.14
C ALA A 202 -6.27 22.62 4.78
N CYS A 203 -6.77 23.16 5.89
CA CYS A 203 -8.01 22.68 6.51
C CYS A 203 -9.22 22.80 5.57
N ALA A 204 -9.32 23.88 4.80
CA ALA A 204 -10.35 24.05 3.78
C ALA A 204 -10.26 22.99 2.66
N GLY A 205 -9.07 22.46 2.40
CA GLY A 205 -8.82 21.38 1.43
C GLY A 205 -9.42 20.02 1.80
N LEU A 206 -9.92 19.84 3.02
CA LEU A 206 -10.68 18.66 3.45
C LEU A 206 -12.10 18.63 2.87
N ILE A 207 -12.63 19.80 2.47
CA ILE A 207 -13.97 19.89 1.90
C ILE A 207 -13.91 19.42 0.45
N PRO A 208 -14.65 18.36 0.06
CA PRO A 208 -14.66 17.87 -1.30
C PRO A 208 -15.10 18.95 -2.30
N ARG A 209 -14.16 19.38 -3.13
CA ARG A 209 -14.39 20.35 -4.21
C ARG A 209 -13.61 19.93 -5.44
N ALA A 210 -14.24 20.06 -6.62
CA ALA A 210 -13.52 19.95 -7.88
C ALA A 210 -12.82 21.29 -8.17
N PRO A 211 -11.50 21.29 -8.44
CA PRO A 211 -10.82 22.48 -8.90
C PRO A 211 -11.44 23.03 -10.20
N ALA A 212 -11.47 24.35 -10.35
CA ALA A 212 -11.92 24.99 -11.57
C ALA A 212 -10.88 24.81 -12.71
N GLU A 213 -9.61 24.70 -12.36
CA GLU A 213 -8.50 24.55 -13.31
C GLU A 213 -8.58 23.17 -14.01
N PRO A 214 -8.30 23.11 -15.33
CA PRO A 214 -8.33 21.85 -16.07
C PRO A 214 -7.21 20.88 -15.65
N GLY A 215 -7.46 19.57 -15.87
CA GLY A 215 -6.44 18.53 -15.64
C GLY A 215 -6.46 17.89 -14.24
N TRP A 216 -7.26 18.35 -13.29
CA TRP A 216 -7.37 17.76 -11.96
C TRP A 216 -7.80 16.28 -11.98
N ARG A 217 -8.64 15.88 -12.97
CA ARG A 217 -9.08 14.48 -13.12
C ARG A 217 -7.91 13.53 -13.33
N GLY A 218 -6.86 13.97 -14.04
CA GLY A 218 -5.67 13.17 -14.26
C GLY A 218 -4.91 12.90 -12.97
N LEU A 219 -4.70 13.93 -12.13
CA LEU A 219 -4.03 13.77 -10.84
C LEU A 219 -4.90 13.03 -9.81
N PHE A 220 -6.21 13.26 -9.82
CA PHE A 220 -7.15 12.46 -9.04
C PHE A 220 -7.08 10.97 -9.41
N SER A 221 -7.05 10.66 -10.71
CA SER A 221 -6.91 9.28 -11.21
C SER A 221 -5.57 8.65 -10.81
N SER A 222 -4.48 9.43 -10.85
CA SER A 222 -3.16 8.95 -10.40
C SER A 222 -3.16 8.67 -8.89
N ASN A 223 -3.77 9.56 -8.09
CA ASN A 223 -3.93 9.34 -6.66
C ASN A 223 -4.79 8.12 -6.35
N ALA A 224 -5.86 7.91 -7.13
CA ALA A 224 -6.70 6.72 -7.00
C ALA A 224 -5.89 5.44 -7.27
N GLY A 225 -5.12 5.39 -8.35
CA GLY A 225 -4.24 4.25 -8.65
C GLY A 225 -3.20 3.98 -7.57
N SER A 226 -2.71 5.02 -6.89
CA SER A 226 -1.80 4.88 -5.77
C SER A 226 -2.51 4.41 -4.50
N MET A 227 -3.58 5.07 -4.09
CA MET A 227 -4.29 4.82 -2.84
C MET A 227 -5.13 3.53 -2.87
N ILE A 228 -5.71 3.17 -4.03
CA ILE A 228 -6.49 1.94 -4.20
C ILE A 228 -5.62 0.86 -4.84
N ASN A 229 -4.44 0.71 -4.35
CA ASN A 229 -3.51 -0.27 -4.87
C ASN A 229 -3.94 -1.69 -4.48
N ALA A 230 -4.35 -2.47 -5.47
CA ALA A 230 -4.79 -3.86 -5.28
C ALA A 230 -3.78 -4.72 -4.52
N TRP A 231 -2.51 -4.39 -4.64
CA TRP A 231 -1.40 -5.06 -4.01
C TRP A 231 -1.40 -4.93 -2.49
N LEU A 232 -1.69 -3.75 -1.98
CA LEU A 232 -1.80 -3.43 -0.56
C LEU A 232 -2.85 -4.25 0.17
N ILE A 233 -3.95 -4.50 -0.53
CA ILE A 233 -5.09 -5.24 -0.02
C ILE A 233 -4.67 -6.67 0.32
N LEU A 234 -3.88 -7.26 -0.56
CA LEU A 234 -3.50 -8.66 -0.47
C LEU A 234 -2.32 -8.91 0.49
N ILE A 235 -1.57 -7.88 0.85
CA ILE A 235 -0.41 -8.03 1.73
C ILE A 235 -0.78 -8.06 3.21
N TYR A 236 -1.78 -7.32 3.62
CA TYR A 236 -2.08 -7.20 5.05
C TYR A 236 -2.34 -8.55 5.74
N PRO A 237 -3.12 -9.49 5.19
CA PRO A 237 -3.25 -10.83 5.79
C PRO A 237 -1.94 -11.59 5.97
N TYR A 238 -0.95 -11.40 5.11
CA TYR A 238 0.38 -12.00 5.29
C TYR A 238 1.09 -11.44 6.53
N THR A 239 0.87 -10.16 6.87
CA THR A 239 1.39 -9.60 8.13
C THR A 239 0.76 -10.26 9.35
N LEU A 240 -0.51 -10.66 9.28
CA LEU A 240 -1.18 -11.41 10.35
C LEU A 240 -0.56 -12.81 10.51
N ILE A 241 -0.17 -13.45 9.41
CA ILE A 241 0.53 -14.74 9.43
C ILE A 241 1.88 -14.60 10.13
N GLU A 242 2.67 -13.56 9.80
CA GLU A 242 3.96 -13.28 10.45
C GLU A 242 3.82 -12.97 11.94
N LYS A 243 2.78 -12.22 12.31
CA LYS A 243 2.43 -11.90 13.69
C LYS A 243 1.82 -13.09 14.45
N LYS A 244 1.50 -14.19 13.75
CA LYS A 244 0.75 -15.33 14.30
C LYS A 244 -0.63 -14.90 14.85
N TRP A 245 -1.27 -13.93 14.22
CA TRP A 245 -2.58 -13.44 14.59
C TRP A 245 -3.67 -14.29 13.92
N PHE A 246 -3.85 -15.46 14.45
CA PHE A 246 -4.92 -16.38 14.09
C PHE A 246 -5.37 -17.17 15.32
N SER A 247 -6.66 -17.45 15.41
CA SER A 247 -7.24 -18.30 16.44
C SER A 247 -8.39 -19.12 15.87
N HIS A 248 -8.67 -20.28 16.46
CA HIS A 248 -9.86 -21.07 16.13
C HIS A 248 -11.10 -20.54 16.89
N LYS A 249 -10.93 -19.88 18.03
CA LYS A 249 -12.03 -19.34 18.84
C LYS A 249 -12.61 -18.09 18.21
N LEU A 250 -13.93 -18.06 17.98
CA LEU A 250 -14.62 -16.96 17.30
C LEU A 250 -14.40 -15.61 18.00
N GLN A 251 -14.50 -15.55 19.34
CA GLN A 251 -14.30 -14.32 20.12
C GLN A 251 -12.88 -13.76 19.92
N GLU A 252 -11.86 -14.61 19.83
CA GLU A 252 -10.50 -14.18 19.58
C GLU A 252 -10.31 -13.67 18.16
N LYS A 253 -10.93 -14.31 17.15
CA LYS A 253 -10.96 -13.80 15.77
C LYS A 253 -11.59 -12.42 15.68
N VAL A 254 -12.67 -12.17 16.43
CA VAL A 254 -13.33 -10.85 16.53
C VAL A 254 -12.38 -9.81 17.15
N ASN A 255 -11.66 -10.18 18.21
CA ASN A 255 -10.67 -9.31 18.83
C ASN A 255 -9.49 -9.02 17.86
N ILE A 256 -9.04 -10.02 17.11
CA ILE A 256 -7.99 -9.84 16.09
C ILE A 256 -8.48 -8.90 14.99
N LEU A 257 -9.70 -9.09 14.47
CA LEU A 257 -10.26 -8.17 13.46
C LEU A 257 -10.32 -6.73 13.96
N HIS A 258 -10.72 -6.53 15.21
CA HIS A 258 -10.78 -5.17 15.79
C HIS A 258 -9.39 -4.53 15.90
N ARG A 259 -8.37 -5.29 16.32
CA ARG A 259 -6.97 -4.84 16.35
C ARG A 259 -6.45 -4.56 14.95
N ALA A 260 -6.72 -5.46 14.00
CA ALA A 260 -6.31 -5.32 12.62
C ALA A 260 -6.89 -4.05 11.98
N ARG A 261 -8.17 -3.74 12.22
CA ARG A 261 -8.83 -2.53 11.75
C ARG A 261 -8.18 -1.25 12.24
N PHE A 262 -7.76 -1.24 13.48
CA PHE A 262 -7.01 -0.12 14.03
C PHE A 262 -5.63 -0.02 13.39
N ASP A 263 -4.95 -1.16 13.21
CA ASP A 263 -3.61 -1.26 12.66
C ASP A 263 -3.55 -0.74 11.20
N TYR A 264 -4.35 -1.33 10.29
CA TYR A 264 -4.34 -0.86 8.90
C TYR A 264 -5.04 0.49 8.73
N GLY A 265 -5.98 0.85 9.62
CA GLY A 265 -6.58 2.17 9.64
C GLY A 265 -5.56 3.27 9.87
N TRP A 266 -4.62 3.08 10.79
CA TRP A 266 -3.50 3.97 10.98
C TRP A 266 -2.62 4.07 9.74
N GLY A 267 -2.32 2.94 9.09
CA GLY A 267 -1.52 2.91 7.87
C GLY A 267 -2.14 3.72 6.74
N VAL A 268 -3.45 3.57 6.52
CA VAL A 268 -4.20 4.34 5.52
C VAL A 268 -4.26 5.83 5.87
N LEU A 269 -4.52 6.15 7.13
CA LEU A 269 -4.59 7.54 7.60
C LEU A 269 -3.23 8.25 7.47
N ALA A 270 -2.14 7.54 7.74
CA ALA A 270 -0.78 8.06 7.63
C ALA A 270 -0.46 8.57 6.22
N ALA A 271 -0.99 7.94 5.17
CA ALA A 271 -0.81 8.41 3.81
C ALA A 271 -1.36 9.83 3.59
N GLY A 272 -2.59 10.11 4.04
CA GLY A 272 -3.16 11.45 3.97
C GLY A 272 -2.42 12.48 4.82
N ILE A 273 -1.96 12.06 6.02
CA ILE A 273 -1.19 12.93 6.92
C ILE A 273 0.17 13.29 6.34
N VAL A 274 0.85 12.36 5.68
CA VAL A 274 2.16 12.63 5.03
C VAL A 274 1.99 13.45 3.75
N ALA A 275 0.93 13.21 2.98
CA ALA A 275 0.65 13.97 1.77
C ALA A 275 0.41 15.45 2.04
N LEU A 276 -0.18 15.81 3.20
CA LEU A 276 -0.49 17.19 3.55
C LEU A 276 0.73 18.12 3.54
N PRO A 277 1.81 17.87 4.30
CA PRO A 277 2.96 18.77 4.29
C PRO A 277 3.67 18.83 2.93
N ILE A 278 3.64 17.76 2.14
CA ILE A 278 4.18 17.75 0.78
C ILE A 278 3.36 18.67 -0.13
N MET A 279 2.03 18.53 -0.11
CA MET A 279 1.14 19.42 -0.84
C MET A 279 1.27 20.87 -0.37
N ALA A 280 1.39 21.10 0.94
CA ALA A 280 1.54 22.40 1.55
C ALA A 280 2.81 23.11 1.07
N THR A 281 3.94 22.41 1.07
CA THR A 281 5.20 22.92 0.57
C THR A 281 5.11 23.25 -0.92
N ALA A 282 4.54 22.35 -1.72
CA ALA A 282 4.36 22.57 -3.15
C ALA A 282 3.39 23.72 -3.47
N ALA A 283 2.29 23.83 -2.75
CA ALA A 283 1.32 24.91 -2.91
C ALA A 283 1.93 26.30 -2.61
N THR A 284 2.85 26.36 -1.66
CA THR A 284 3.47 27.62 -1.22
C THR A 284 4.64 28.01 -2.13
N ILE A 285 5.48 27.05 -2.52
CA ILE A 285 6.73 27.34 -3.23
C ILE A 285 6.56 27.28 -4.75
N LEU A 286 5.83 26.28 -5.27
CA LEU A 286 5.78 25.99 -6.69
C LEU A 286 4.61 26.65 -7.41
N ARG A 287 3.44 26.65 -6.77
CA ARG A 287 2.21 27.16 -7.38
C ARG A 287 2.30 28.63 -7.82
N PRO A 288 2.88 29.56 -7.03
CA PRO A 288 3.00 30.95 -7.46
C PRO A 288 3.78 31.15 -8.75
N PHE A 289 4.71 30.24 -9.06
CA PHE A 289 5.54 30.29 -10.26
C PHE A 289 5.06 29.36 -11.38
N ASN A 290 3.95 28.65 -11.21
CA ASN A 290 3.42 27.62 -12.13
C ASN A 290 4.44 26.52 -12.44
N ILE A 291 5.33 26.21 -11.50
CA ILE A 291 6.34 25.17 -11.65
C ILE A 291 5.77 23.82 -11.23
N VAL A 292 5.78 22.83 -12.14
CA VAL A 292 5.42 21.45 -11.84
C VAL A 292 6.69 20.61 -11.87
N PRO A 293 7.09 19.97 -10.75
CA PRO A 293 8.30 19.15 -10.73
C PRO A 293 8.18 17.99 -11.74
N LYS A 294 9.26 17.73 -12.45
CA LYS A 294 9.36 16.59 -13.39
C LYS A 294 9.74 15.30 -12.70
N SER A 295 10.39 15.42 -11.55
CA SER A 295 10.75 14.29 -10.70
C SER A 295 10.54 14.63 -9.21
N PRO A 296 10.38 13.64 -8.33
CA PRO A 296 10.35 13.89 -6.88
C PRO A 296 11.62 14.57 -6.36
N ALA A 297 12.78 14.35 -7.00
CA ALA A 297 14.04 14.95 -6.61
C ALA A 297 14.12 16.47 -6.94
N ASP A 298 13.48 16.91 -8.02
CA ASP A 298 13.45 18.34 -8.39
C ASP A 298 12.84 19.19 -7.29
N PHE A 299 11.95 18.61 -6.50
CA PHE A 299 11.29 19.28 -5.39
C PHE A 299 12.28 19.76 -4.32
N SER A 300 13.36 19.03 -4.11
CA SER A 300 14.38 19.39 -3.11
C SER A 300 15.14 20.64 -3.49
N VAL A 301 15.46 20.80 -4.78
CA VAL A 301 16.18 21.96 -5.31
C VAL A 301 15.33 23.22 -5.18
N LEU A 302 14.00 23.09 -5.31
CA LEU A 302 13.08 24.21 -5.20
C LEU A 302 12.86 24.67 -3.75
N LEU A 303 13.20 23.84 -2.75
CA LEU A 303 13.16 24.21 -1.33
C LEU A 303 14.35 25.09 -0.91
N GLU A 304 15.47 24.98 -1.60
CA GLU A 304 16.72 25.64 -1.22
C GLU A 304 16.61 27.17 -1.12
N PRO A 305 15.99 27.89 -2.09
CA PRO A 305 15.85 29.35 -2.02
C PRO A 305 14.97 29.84 -0.86
N VAL A 306 14.06 29.01 -0.38
CA VAL A 306 13.04 29.40 0.63
C VAL A 306 13.45 28.99 2.04
N ALA A 307 14.06 27.82 2.17
CA ALA A 307 14.32 27.19 3.46
C ALA A 307 15.80 26.83 3.69
N GLY A 308 16.67 27.16 2.73
CA GLY A 308 18.11 26.89 2.79
C GLY A 308 18.49 25.47 2.36
N SER A 309 19.79 25.27 2.09
CA SER A 309 20.34 24.00 1.57
C SER A 309 20.08 22.79 2.47
N TRP A 310 19.99 22.99 3.79
CA TRP A 310 19.71 21.91 4.73
C TRP A 310 18.28 21.35 4.57
N ALA A 311 17.30 22.17 4.19
CA ALA A 311 15.92 21.71 3.98
C ALA A 311 15.80 20.87 2.71
N SER A 312 16.57 21.19 1.68
CA SER A 312 16.72 20.35 0.49
C SER A 312 17.28 18.99 0.86
N SER A 313 18.36 18.96 1.64
CA SER A 313 18.95 17.70 2.12
C SER A 313 17.98 16.89 2.98
N LEU A 314 17.23 17.53 3.86
CA LEU A 314 16.23 16.88 4.70
C LEU A 314 15.12 16.24 3.86
N PHE A 315 14.64 16.94 2.83
CA PHE A 315 13.64 16.41 1.90
C PHE A 315 14.17 15.21 1.13
N LEU A 316 15.41 15.26 0.64
CA LEU A 316 16.04 14.13 -0.06
C LEU A 316 16.20 12.91 0.84
N ILE A 317 16.58 13.09 2.09
CA ILE A 317 16.64 12.00 3.09
C ILE A 317 15.25 11.38 3.28
N GLY A 318 14.21 12.22 3.42
CA GLY A 318 12.83 11.77 3.50
C GLY A 318 12.41 11.00 2.24
N LEU A 319 12.72 11.51 1.06
CA LEU A 319 12.45 10.86 -0.21
C LEU A 319 13.14 9.49 -0.33
N PHE A 320 14.44 9.42 0.05
CA PHE A 320 15.19 8.15 0.09
C PHE A 320 14.51 7.14 1.01
N ALA A 321 14.17 7.57 2.22
CA ALA A 321 13.55 6.70 3.22
C ALA A 321 12.19 6.17 2.76
N ALA A 322 11.35 7.01 2.14
CA ALA A 322 10.07 6.61 1.54
C ALA A 322 10.27 5.62 0.39
N ALA A 323 11.19 5.92 -0.51
CA ALA A 323 11.52 5.06 -1.64
C ALA A 323 12.03 3.70 -1.18
N TRP A 324 13.00 3.68 -0.27
CA TRP A 324 13.62 2.45 0.20
C TRP A 324 12.60 1.54 0.89
N THR A 325 11.78 2.08 1.80
CA THR A 325 10.75 1.28 2.49
C THR A 325 9.69 0.73 1.54
N SER A 326 9.25 1.55 0.58
CA SER A 326 8.30 1.10 -0.43
C SER A 326 8.89 0.04 -1.37
N GLY A 327 10.17 0.17 -1.77
CA GLY A 327 10.86 -0.85 -2.56
C GLY A 327 10.92 -2.20 -1.86
N VAL A 328 11.28 -2.22 -0.57
CA VAL A 328 11.24 -3.42 0.27
C VAL A 328 9.82 -4.00 0.33
N ALA A 329 8.82 -3.14 0.50
CA ALA A 329 7.43 -3.54 0.61
C ALA A 329 6.91 -4.17 -0.69
N TRP A 330 7.27 -3.65 -1.88
CA TRP A 330 6.95 -4.25 -3.16
C TRP A 330 7.53 -5.67 -3.31
N TRP A 331 8.78 -5.88 -2.93
CA TRP A 331 9.40 -7.20 -2.98
C TRP A 331 8.80 -8.18 -1.98
N LEU A 332 8.57 -7.73 -0.74
CA LEU A 332 7.95 -8.59 0.27
C LEU A 332 6.56 -9.03 -0.14
N GLY A 333 5.75 -8.10 -0.62
CA GLY A 333 4.42 -8.41 -1.08
C GLY A 333 4.43 -9.40 -2.23
N GLY A 334 5.29 -9.15 -3.24
CA GLY A 334 5.50 -10.07 -4.35
C GLY A 334 5.94 -11.44 -3.90
N ALA A 335 6.90 -11.50 -3.00
CA ALA A 335 7.41 -12.77 -2.50
C ALA A 335 6.37 -13.55 -1.70
N TYR A 336 5.62 -12.89 -0.80
CA TYR A 336 4.52 -13.55 -0.07
C TYR A 336 3.46 -14.10 -1.02
N ALA A 337 3.06 -13.33 -2.01
CA ALA A 337 2.05 -13.77 -2.97
C ALA A 337 2.54 -14.93 -3.85
N LEU A 338 3.79 -14.92 -4.29
CA LEU A 338 4.36 -16.05 -5.03
C LEU A 338 4.48 -17.31 -4.16
N LEU A 339 4.94 -17.18 -2.91
CA LEU A 339 4.95 -18.29 -1.96
C LEU A 339 3.56 -18.91 -1.83
N ASP A 340 2.53 -18.07 -1.73
CA ASP A 340 1.13 -18.49 -1.63
C ASP A 340 0.62 -19.16 -2.91
N ILE A 341 0.87 -18.58 -4.07
CA ILE A 341 0.48 -19.13 -5.36
C ILE A 341 1.07 -20.55 -5.57
N PHE A 342 2.33 -20.72 -5.16
CA PHE A 342 3.03 -22.00 -5.25
C PHE A 342 2.80 -22.93 -4.05
N ASN A 343 1.92 -22.57 -3.10
CA ASN A 343 1.64 -23.32 -1.86
C ASN A 343 2.89 -23.60 -1.02
N LEU A 344 3.84 -22.66 -1.02
CA LEU A 344 5.03 -22.71 -0.20
C LEU A 344 4.77 -22.05 1.18
N PRO A 345 5.61 -22.32 2.19
CA PRO A 345 5.45 -21.68 3.50
C PRO A 345 5.55 -20.15 3.41
N VAL A 346 4.44 -19.45 3.70
CA VAL A 346 4.33 -17.99 3.64
C VAL A 346 4.95 -17.39 4.91
N ARG A 347 6.26 -17.29 4.91
CA ARG A 347 7.06 -16.75 6.02
C ARG A 347 8.32 -16.08 5.51
N MET A 348 8.68 -14.95 6.14
CA MET A 348 9.89 -14.18 5.78
C MET A 348 11.18 -14.99 6.02
N ASN A 349 11.22 -15.80 7.10
CA ASN A 349 12.38 -16.62 7.43
C ASN A 349 12.37 -17.99 6.73
N THR A 350 12.28 -18.00 5.41
CA THR A 350 12.32 -19.25 4.62
C THR A 350 13.31 -19.15 3.46
N LYS A 351 13.86 -20.30 3.05
CA LYS A 351 14.73 -20.35 1.86
C LYS A 351 14.00 -19.90 0.59
N PRO A 352 12.76 -20.38 0.29
CA PRO A 352 12.00 -19.90 -0.87
C PRO A 352 11.80 -18.38 -0.90
N MET A 353 11.53 -17.74 0.24
CA MET A 353 11.44 -16.28 0.34
C MET A 353 12.71 -15.60 -0.17
N ARG A 354 13.89 -16.07 0.27
CA ARG A 354 15.18 -15.51 -0.16
C ARG A 354 15.41 -15.67 -1.66
N TRP A 355 15.07 -16.83 -2.23
CA TRP A 355 15.20 -17.06 -3.67
C TRP A 355 14.27 -16.16 -4.48
N ILE A 356 13.04 -15.95 -4.05
CA ILE A 356 12.09 -15.06 -4.75
C ILE A 356 12.56 -13.60 -4.67
N VAL A 357 13.05 -13.15 -3.52
CA VAL A 357 13.59 -11.79 -3.39
C VAL A 357 14.85 -11.61 -4.24
N LEU A 358 15.70 -12.62 -4.33
CA LEU A 358 16.84 -12.63 -5.26
C LEU A 358 16.38 -12.54 -6.72
N LEU A 359 15.32 -13.28 -7.08
CA LEU A 359 14.71 -13.23 -8.42
C LEU A 359 14.20 -11.81 -8.76
N PHE A 360 13.73 -11.04 -7.77
CA PHE A 360 13.34 -9.65 -8.00
C PHE A 360 14.54 -8.70 -8.03
N PHE A 361 15.57 -8.96 -7.23
CA PHE A 361 16.79 -8.14 -7.19
C PHE A 361 17.56 -8.20 -8.51
N VAL A 362 17.79 -9.40 -9.06
CA VAL A 362 18.62 -9.61 -10.25
C VAL A 362 18.17 -8.77 -11.44
N PRO A 363 16.88 -8.71 -11.84
CA PRO A 363 16.44 -7.86 -12.95
C PRO A 363 16.34 -6.37 -12.60
N SER A 364 16.29 -6.01 -11.30
CA SER A 364 16.12 -4.61 -10.90
C SER A 364 17.33 -3.75 -11.31
N VAL A 365 18.55 -4.28 -11.26
CA VAL A 365 19.76 -3.53 -11.63
C VAL A 365 19.83 -3.24 -13.14
N PRO A 366 19.69 -4.23 -14.03
CA PRO A 366 19.61 -3.97 -15.48
C PRO A 366 18.46 -3.05 -15.88
N LEU A 367 17.32 -3.15 -15.21
CA LEU A 367 16.18 -2.25 -15.46
C LEU A 367 16.55 -0.78 -15.22
N LEU A 368 17.40 -0.47 -14.22
CA LEU A 368 17.88 0.89 -13.97
C LEU A 368 18.69 1.47 -15.14
N MET A 369 19.36 0.62 -15.94
CA MET A 369 20.11 1.07 -17.12
C MET A 369 19.22 1.60 -18.24
N ILE A 370 17.93 1.22 -18.27
CA ILE A 370 16.96 1.68 -19.29
C ILE A 370 16.63 3.18 -19.11
N ARG A 371 16.84 3.77 -17.94
CA ARG A 371 16.65 5.20 -17.63
C ARG A 371 15.27 5.74 -18.04
N ILE A 372 14.21 5.00 -17.73
CA ILE A 372 12.83 5.44 -18.01
C ILE A 372 12.54 6.70 -17.19
N ASP A 373 11.93 7.70 -17.83
CA ASP A 373 11.44 8.90 -17.14
C ASP A 373 10.54 8.52 -15.94
N PRO A 374 10.85 8.97 -14.72
CA PRO A 374 10.13 8.56 -13.52
C PRO A 374 8.64 8.91 -13.54
N MET A 375 8.29 10.09 -14.10
CA MET A 375 6.89 10.52 -14.18
C MET A 375 6.11 9.76 -15.24
N TYR A 376 6.76 9.35 -16.33
CA TYR A 376 6.17 8.45 -17.31
C TYR A 376 5.91 7.08 -16.72
N GLN A 377 6.90 6.53 -16.01
CA GLN A 377 6.78 5.23 -15.35
C GLN A 377 5.68 5.21 -14.30
N ILE A 378 5.59 6.22 -13.42
CA ILE A 378 4.53 6.34 -12.42
C ILE A 378 3.15 6.33 -13.08
N ARG A 379 2.99 7.07 -14.19
CA ARG A 379 1.72 7.13 -14.93
C ARG A 379 1.34 5.79 -15.55
N VAL A 380 2.29 5.13 -16.23
CA VAL A 380 2.04 3.82 -16.85
C VAL A 380 1.74 2.76 -15.80
N PHE A 381 2.47 2.76 -14.69
CA PHE A 381 2.25 1.82 -13.62
C PHE A 381 0.91 2.06 -12.88
N ALA A 382 0.56 3.33 -12.60
CA ALA A 382 -0.76 3.67 -12.04
C ALA A 382 -1.90 3.24 -12.97
N ALA A 383 -1.68 3.34 -14.29
CA ALA A 383 -2.59 2.84 -15.31
C ALA A 383 -2.79 1.33 -15.25
N PHE A 384 -1.70 0.60 -15.17
CA PHE A 384 -1.74 -0.85 -15.01
C PHE A 384 -2.50 -1.25 -13.75
N LEU A 385 -2.23 -0.62 -12.61
CA LEU A 385 -2.94 -0.86 -11.37
C LEU A 385 -4.44 -0.57 -11.48
N ALA A 386 -4.83 0.49 -12.18
CA ALA A 386 -6.23 0.82 -12.42
C ALA A 386 -6.95 -0.23 -13.28
N ILE A 387 -6.26 -0.88 -14.22
CA ILE A 387 -6.83 -1.97 -15.03
C ILE A 387 -6.97 -3.26 -14.22
N VAL A 388 -5.99 -3.53 -13.36
CA VAL A 388 -5.96 -4.76 -12.55
C VAL A 388 -6.95 -4.72 -11.40
N PHE A 389 -7.15 -3.57 -10.80
CA PHE A 389 -7.91 -3.41 -9.56
C PHE A 389 -9.38 -3.88 -9.64
N PRO A 390 -10.18 -3.57 -10.68
CA PRO A 390 -11.60 -3.93 -10.71
C PRO A 390 -11.85 -5.42 -10.52
N VAL A 391 -11.02 -6.27 -11.11
CA VAL A 391 -11.13 -7.73 -10.97
C VAL A 391 -10.95 -8.14 -9.52
N ILE A 392 -9.95 -7.59 -8.85
CA ILE A 392 -9.64 -7.89 -7.46
C ILE A 392 -10.75 -7.40 -6.54
N GLY A 393 -11.22 -6.16 -6.71
CA GLY A 393 -12.30 -5.57 -5.93
C GLY A 393 -13.60 -6.36 -6.06
N ILE A 394 -14.01 -6.70 -7.29
CA ILE A 394 -15.21 -7.50 -7.55
C ILE A 394 -15.13 -8.88 -6.90
N VAL A 395 -14.00 -9.58 -7.05
CA VAL A 395 -13.80 -10.92 -6.45
C VAL A 395 -13.88 -10.85 -4.92
N LEU A 396 -13.25 -9.86 -4.30
CA LEU A 396 -13.27 -9.68 -2.85
C LEU A 396 -14.69 -9.34 -2.36
N LEU A 397 -15.39 -8.42 -3.02
CA LEU A 397 -16.74 -8.01 -2.67
C LEU A 397 -17.71 -9.20 -2.78
N TRP A 398 -17.64 -9.92 -3.90
CA TRP A 398 -18.42 -11.15 -4.10
C TRP A 398 -18.14 -12.16 -2.97
N ARG A 399 -16.87 -12.36 -2.61
CA ARG A 399 -16.49 -13.38 -1.61
C ARG A 399 -16.97 -13.02 -0.21
N VAL A 400 -16.81 -11.77 0.20
CA VAL A 400 -17.17 -11.34 1.56
C VAL A 400 -18.67 -11.24 1.80
N THR A 401 -19.47 -11.17 0.74
CA THR A 401 -20.94 -11.12 0.84
C THR A 401 -21.62 -12.50 0.87
N ARG A 402 -20.86 -13.58 0.64
CA ARG A 402 -21.40 -14.94 0.65
C ARG A 402 -21.83 -15.41 2.06
N LYS A 403 -22.83 -16.29 2.11
CA LYS A 403 -23.41 -16.80 3.37
C LYS A 403 -22.39 -17.58 4.21
N ASP A 404 -21.48 -18.33 3.57
CA ASP A 404 -20.44 -19.14 4.22
C ASP A 404 -19.40 -18.33 5.01
N MET A 405 -19.33 -17.01 4.82
CA MET A 405 -18.56 -16.10 5.64
C MET A 405 -19.05 -15.99 7.09
N GLY A 406 -20.28 -16.40 7.39
CA GLY A 406 -20.84 -16.40 8.74
C GLY A 406 -20.75 -15.03 9.42
N TYR A 407 -20.17 -14.96 10.64
CA TYR A 407 -19.97 -13.70 11.37
C TYR A 407 -19.16 -12.64 10.58
N PHE A 408 -18.22 -13.06 9.77
CA PHE A 408 -17.35 -12.18 8.98
C PHE A 408 -18.00 -11.66 7.69
N ARG A 409 -19.22 -12.07 7.40
CA ARG A 409 -19.97 -11.62 6.24
C ARG A 409 -20.23 -10.10 6.30
N TRP A 410 -20.07 -9.42 5.17
CA TRP A 410 -20.60 -8.09 5.01
C TRP A 410 -22.12 -8.15 4.86
N SER A 411 -22.82 -7.54 5.82
CA SER A 411 -24.29 -7.45 5.80
C SER A 411 -24.70 -6.01 5.51
N PHE A 412 -25.42 -5.82 4.42
CA PHE A 412 -25.95 -4.51 4.04
C PHE A 412 -27.03 -3.97 5.00
N LYS A 413 -27.45 -4.76 5.99
CA LYS A 413 -28.29 -4.28 7.09
C LYS A 413 -27.54 -3.33 8.05
N ARG A 414 -26.21 -3.29 7.97
CA ARG A 414 -25.37 -2.42 8.82
C ARG A 414 -24.95 -1.19 8.03
N PRO A 415 -25.26 0.05 8.48
CA PRO A 415 -24.94 1.27 7.73
C PRO A 415 -23.46 1.40 7.40
N GLY A 416 -22.56 1.05 8.34
CA GLY A 416 -21.13 1.06 8.09
C GLY A 416 -20.68 0.10 6.96
N THR A 417 -21.35 -1.05 6.79
CA THR A 417 -21.06 -1.96 5.68
C THR A 417 -21.53 -1.39 4.34
N VAL A 418 -22.64 -0.66 4.34
CA VAL A 418 -23.13 0.02 3.14
C VAL A 418 -22.13 1.08 2.69
N VAL A 419 -21.63 1.92 3.60
CA VAL A 419 -20.62 2.93 3.28
C VAL A 419 -19.36 2.30 2.69
N LEU A 420 -18.88 1.20 3.28
CA LEU A 420 -17.69 0.50 2.78
C LEU A 420 -17.94 -0.14 1.40
N ALA A 421 -19.10 -0.72 1.19
CA ALA A 421 -19.45 -1.31 -0.11
C ALA A 421 -19.59 -0.23 -1.20
N LEU A 422 -20.17 0.92 -0.87
CA LEU A 422 -20.25 2.06 -1.79
C LEU A 422 -18.85 2.60 -2.11
N ALA A 423 -17.95 2.68 -1.12
CA ALA A 423 -16.56 3.07 -1.33
C ALA A 423 -15.81 2.10 -2.26
N ASP A 424 -16.03 0.79 -2.12
CA ASP A 424 -15.43 -0.22 -2.99
C ASP A 424 -16.00 -0.15 -4.42
N ILE A 425 -17.33 -0.04 -4.57
CA ILE A 425 -17.98 0.13 -5.87
C ILE A 425 -17.49 1.42 -6.56
N PHE A 426 -17.35 2.51 -5.80
CA PHE A 426 -16.79 3.75 -6.32
C PHE A 426 -15.34 3.56 -6.79
N ALA A 427 -14.52 2.85 -6.03
CA ALA A 427 -13.15 2.53 -6.39
C ALA A 427 -13.07 1.69 -7.68
N ILE A 428 -13.94 0.69 -7.82
CA ILE A 428 -14.05 -0.15 -9.03
C ILE A 428 -14.45 0.72 -10.24
N ALA A 429 -15.51 1.53 -10.11
CA ALA A 429 -15.97 2.40 -11.18
C ALA A 429 -14.90 3.43 -11.60
N LEU A 430 -14.21 4.02 -10.63
CA LEU A 430 -13.12 4.96 -10.88
C LEU A 430 -11.96 4.27 -11.62
N SER A 431 -11.58 3.07 -11.21
CA SER A 431 -10.49 2.32 -11.85
C SER A 431 -10.84 1.94 -13.29
N ILE A 432 -12.09 1.55 -13.56
CA ILE A 432 -12.58 1.29 -14.93
C ILE A 432 -12.50 2.57 -15.76
N TYR A 433 -12.96 3.71 -15.22
CA TYR A 433 -12.91 4.99 -15.90
C TYR A 433 -11.47 5.41 -16.25
N VAL A 434 -10.54 5.27 -15.30
CA VAL A 434 -9.12 5.57 -15.50
C VAL A 434 -8.51 4.65 -16.54
N GLY A 435 -8.74 3.34 -16.41
CA GLY A 435 -8.24 2.32 -17.35
C GLY A 435 -8.74 2.57 -18.77
N TRP A 436 -10.03 2.88 -18.94
CA TRP A 436 -10.63 3.21 -20.22
C TRP A 436 -10.03 4.47 -20.87
N GLY A 437 -9.84 5.53 -20.08
CA GLY A 437 -9.21 6.77 -20.54
C GLY A 437 -7.76 6.58 -21.02
N LEU A 438 -7.06 5.60 -20.46
CA LEU A 438 -5.69 5.24 -20.85
C LEU A 438 -5.68 4.41 -22.13
N ILE A 439 -6.57 3.42 -22.22
CA ILE A 439 -6.73 2.59 -23.44
C ILE A 439 -7.01 3.51 -24.63
N LYS A 440 -7.94 4.45 -24.51
CA LYS A 440 -8.25 5.44 -25.58
C LYS A 440 -7.01 6.23 -26.03
N ARG A 441 -6.20 6.70 -25.08
CA ARG A 441 -4.97 7.47 -25.42
C ARG A 441 -3.89 6.63 -26.10
N VAL A 442 -3.78 5.34 -25.72
CA VAL A 442 -2.79 4.45 -26.32
C VAL A 442 -3.23 3.92 -27.68
N SER A 443 -4.55 3.69 -27.87
CA SER A 443 -5.11 3.18 -29.13
C SER A 443 -5.39 4.26 -30.18
N GLY A 444 -5.21 5.55 -29.85
CA GLY A 444 -5.52 6.65 -30.75
C GLY A 444 -7.01 6.83 -31.06
N ILE A 445 -7.89 6.13 -30.32
CA ILE A 445 -9.35 6.24 -30.42
C ILE A 445 -9.80 7.38 -29.49
N GLY A 446 -9.72 8.62 -29.95
CA GLY A 446 -10.12 9.75 -29.12
C GLY A 446 -10.57 10.91 -29.94
#